data_874179d00a33fe9fc4bbf58de10f60d9
#
_entry.id   874179d00a33fe9fc4bbf58de10f60d9
#
_cell.length_a   1.000
_cell.length_b   1.000
_cell.length_c   1.000
_cell.angle_alpha   90.00
_cell.angle_beta   90.00
_cell.angle_gamma   90.00
#
_symmetry.space_group_name_H-M   'P 1'
#
loop_
_entity.id
_entity.type
_entity.pdbx_description
1 polymer ?
#
loop_
_entity_poly.entity_id
_entity_poly.type
_entity_poly.pdbx_seq_one_letter_code
_entity_poly.pdbx_strand_id
1 'polypeptide(L)'
;MLENEIKFIASDREFVEVWPHPKPSSRFIPEDYKKLEKFNHGNMHDETIKGCIPFLDSLTAGYIIPFDQDYLIDPADETFTITPANREQQDTGYHDSVQLPESWHKKTGNAAGKFINKWLIKTPPGYSCYFVKPWNRVEDRFDIISGVVDTDTYINLIHFPFTLNKKD
;
A
#
# COMPACT_ATOMS: atom_id res chain seq x y z
N MET A 1 -9.78 6.33 30.40
CA MET A 1 -9.89 5.20 29.48
C MET A 1 -8.81 5.42 28.42
N LEU A 2 -7.90 4.46 28.23
CA LEU A 2 -6.95 4.51 27.12
C LEU A 2 -7.78 4.38 25.84
N GLU A 3 -7.73 5.39 24.97
CA GLU A 3 -8.37 5.33 23.66
C GLU A 3 -7.63 4.28 22.82
N ASN A 4 -8.23 3.13 22.64
CA ASN A 4 -7.72 2.08 21.73
C ASN A 4 -8.13 2.38 20.29
N GLU A 5 -7.72 3.54 19.78
CA GLU A 5 -8.11 4.02 18.46
C GLU A 5 -6.87 4.33 17.60
N ILE A 6 -6.93 3.93 16.34
CA ILE A 6 -6.00 4.42 15.33
C ILE A 6 -6.56 5.75 14.79
N LYS A 7 -5.73 6.80 14.80
CA LYS A 7 -6.10 8.11 14.26
C LYS A 7 -5.37 8.36 12.94
N PHE A 8 -6.13 8.74 11.93
CA PHE A 8 -5.62 9.24 10.66
C PHE A 8 -5.84 10.75 10.63
N ILE A 9 -4.77 11.51 10.55
CA ILE A 9 -4.78 12.97 10.66
C ILE A 9 -4.25 13.51 9.33
N ALA A 10 -5.02 14.29 8.62
CA ALA A 10 -4.56 14.92 7.39
C ALA A 10 -3.39 15.87 7.69
N SER A 11 -2.33 15.80 6.88
CA SER A 11 -1.16 16.67 7.01
C SER A 11 -1.50 18.14 6.73
N ASP A 12 -2.55 18.36 5.95
CA ASP A 12 -3.13 19.68 5.69
C ASP A 12 -4.64 19.64 5.93
N ARG A 13 -5.11 20.54 6.80
CA ARG A 13 -6.52 20.59 7.21
C ARG A 13 -7.45 21.07 6.10
N GLU A 14 -6.96 21.85 5.15
CA GLU A 14 -7.76 22.37 4.04
C GLU A 14 -8.17 21.26 3.07
N PHE A 15 -7.40 20.16 3.02
CA PHE A 15 -7.64 19.06 2.10
C PHE A 15 -8.26 17.82 2.75
N VAL A 16 -8.61 17.87 4.03
CA VAL A 16 -9.18 16.71 4.74
C VAL A 16 -10.44 16.16 4.06
N GLU A 17 -11.26 17.03 3.49
CA GLU A 17 -12.50 16.65 2.79
C GLU A 17 -12.25 16.23 1.32
N VAL A 18 -11.09 16.55 0.77
CA VAL A 18 -10.76 16.32 -0.63
C VAL A 18 -10.00 15.01 -0.83
N TRP A 19 -9.09 14.70 0.10
CA TRP A 19 -8.28 13.48 0.00
C TRP A 19 -9.07 12.23 0.36
N PRO A 20 -8.87 11.12 -0.38
CA PRO A 20 -9.52 9.87 -0.02
C PRO A 20 -9.05 9.40 1.34
N HIS A 21 -10.02 9.17 2.24
CA HIS A 21 -9.74 8.74 3.59
C HIS A 21 -9.23 7.29 3.62
N PRO A 22 -8.29 6.97 4.53
CA PRO A 22 -7.98 5.59 4.88
C PRO A 22 -9.24 4.84 5.30
N LYS A 23 -9.42 3.62 4.78
CA LYS A 23 -10.61 2.81 5.05
C LYS A 23 -10.21 1.39 5.44
N PRO A 24 -11.02 0.70 6.26
CA PRO A 24 -10.80 -0.72 6.53
C PRO A 24 -10.63 -1.52 5.23
N SER A 25 -9.67 -2.43 5.20
CA SER A 25 -9.34 -3.26 4.03
C SER A 25 -10.55 -4.04 3.52
N SER A 26 -11.49 -4.38 4.40
CA SER A 26 -12.77 -5.03 4.06
C SER A 26 -13.65 -4.24 3.06
N ARG A 27 -13.41 -2.94 2.89
CA ARG A 27 -14.11 -2.12 1.88
C ARG A 27 -13.56 -2.30 0.47
N PHE A 28 -12.42 -2.95 0.33
CA PHE A 28 -11.68 -3.10 -0.93
C PHE A 28 -11.51 -4.56 -1.35
N ILE A 29 -12.35 -5.46 -0.88
CA ILE A 29 -12.30 -6.88 -1.29
C ILE A 29 -12.45 -6.96 -2.82
N PRO A 30 -11.56 -7.69 -3.52
CA PRO A 30 -11.60 -7.83 -4.98
C PRO A 30 -12.94 -8.39 -5.48
N GLU A 31 -13.42 -7.85 -6.60
CA GLU A 31 -14.73 -8.22 -7.15
C GLU A 31 -14.77 -9.68 -7.66
N ASP A 32 -13.66 -10.19 -8.18
CA ASP A 32 -13.50 -11.59 -8.58
C ASP A 32 -13.65 -12.53 -7.37
N TYR A 33 -13.03 -12.17 -6.23
CA TYR A 33 -13.22 -12.92 -4.98
C TYR A 33 -14.68 -12.86 -4.48
N LYS A 34 -15.34 -11.69 -4.56
CA LYS A 34 -16.75 -11.56 -4.13
C LYS A 34 -17.67 -12.48 -4.94
N LYS A 35 -17.42 -12.58 -6.25
CA LYS A 35 -18.20 -13.39 -7.21
C LYS A 35 -17.88 -14.88 -7.13
N LEU A 36 -16.78 -15.28 -6.52
CA LEU A 36 -16.39 -16.67 -6.39
C LEU A 36 -17.40 -17.42 -5.53
N GLU A 37 -17.83 -18.59 -5.98
CA GLU A 37 -18.65 -19.50 -5.18
C GLU A 37 -17.79 -20.29 -4.20
N LYS A 38 -18.39 -20.70 -3.06
CA LYS A 38 -17.68 -21.49 -2.07
C LYS A 38 -17.31 -22.88 -2.60
N PHE A 39 -18.19 -23.48 -3.41
CA PHE A 39 -17.99 -24.80 -4.01
C PHE A 39 -18.04 -24.71 -5.53
N ASN A 40 -17.08 -25.32 -6.18
CA ASN A 40 -17.01 -25.33 -7.62
C ASN A 40 -18.18 -26.15 -8.22
N HIS A 41 -18.98 -25.53 -9.09
CA HIS A 41 -20.14 -26.14 -9.72
C HIS A 41 -21.10 -26.87 -8.76
N GLY A 42 -21.20 -26.43 -7.50
CA GLY A 42 -22.04 -27.06 -6.49
C GLY A 42 -21.49 -28.39 -5.95
N ASN A 43 -20.30 -28.79 -6.31
CA ASN A 43 -19.64 -29.98 -5.78
C ASN A 43 -19.06 -29.69 -4.40
N MET A 44 -19.66 -30.27 -3.37
CA MET A 44 -19.23 -30.08 -1.96
C MET A 44 -17.83 -30.60 -1.64
N HIS A 45 -17.23 -31.40 -2.54
CA HIS A 45 -15.85 -31.89 -2.38
C HIS A 45 -14.81 -31.02 -3.10
N ASP A 46 -15.24 -29.98 -3.80
CA ASP A 46 -14.39 -29.07 -4.56
C ASP A 46 -14.54 -27.63 -4.02
N GLU A 47 -14.02 -27.43 -2.82
CA GLU A 47 -14.06 -26.14 -2.13
C GLU A 47 -13.07 -25.15 -2.74
N THR A 48 -13.52 -23.95 -3.03
CA THR A 48 -12.70 -22.85 -3.55
C THR A 48 -12.04 -22.07 -2.41
N ILE A 49 -11.10 -21.15 -2.75
CA ILE A 49 -10.47 -20.26 -1.78
C ILE A 49 -11.48 -19.39 -1.01
N LYS A 50 -12.72 -19.29 -1.48
CA LYS A 50 -13.83 -18.62 -0.77
C LYS A 50 -14.13 -19.21 0.59
N GLY A 51 -13.87 -20.52 0.79
CA GLY A 51 -14.03 -21.21 2.07
C GLY A 51 -12.83 -21.04 3.01
N CYS A 52 -11.72 -20.51 2.53
CA CYS A 52 -10.50 -20.34 3.33
C CYS A 52 -10.59 -19.09 4.21
N ILE A 53 -10.89 -19.26 5.49
CA ILE A 53 -10.99 -18.14 6.46
C ILE A 53 -9.67 -17.36 6.54
N PRO A 54 -8.47 -17.97 6.70
CA PRO A 54 -7.22 -17.20 6.73
C PRO A 54 -6.98 -16.34 5.49
N PHE A 55 -7.46 -16.75 4.31
CA PHE A 55 -7.38 -15.95 3.11
C PHE A 55 -8.29 -14.72 3.20
N LEU A 56 -9.54 -14.89 3.64
CA LEU A 56 -10.46 -13.79 3.85
C LEU A 56 -9.93 -12.81 4.92
N ASP A 57 -9.40 -13.33 6.02
CA ASP A 57 -8.82 -12.52 7.10
C ASP A 57 -7.67 -11.65 6.56
N SER A 58 -6.83 -12.17 5.68
CA SER A 58 -5.75 -11.40 5.06
C SER A 58 -6.28 -10.30 4.11
N LEU A 59 -7.38 -10.54 3.39
CA LEU A 59 -8.02 -9.53 2.55
C LEU A 59 -8.67 -8.40 3.36
N THR A 60 -9.07 -8.67 4.60
CA THR A 60 -9.80 -7.73 5.46
C THR A 60 -8.95 -7.11 6.55
N ALA A 61 -7.70 -7.57 6.72
CA ALA A 61 -6.80 -7.07 7.75
C ALA A 61 -6.39 -5.62 7.52
N GLY A 62 -6.46 -4.82 8.59
CA GLY A 62 -5.95 -3.45 8.63
C GLY A 62 -6.72 -2.44 7.77
N TYR A 63 -5.98 -1.47 7.24
CA TYR A 63 -6.50 -0.34 6.47
C TYR A 63 -5.79 -0.21 5.14
N ILE A 64 -6.52 0.30 4.14
CA ILE A 64 -5.94 0.74 2.87
C ILE A 64 -5.98 2.26 2.83
N ILE A 65 -4.86 2.85 2.45
CA ILE A 65 -4.71 4.28 2.18
C ILE A 65 -4.74 4.42 0.66
N PRO A 66 -5.85 4.91 0.08
CA PRO A 66 -5.92 5.12 -1.36
C PRO A 66 -5.02 6.28 -1.79
N PHE A 67 -4.53 6.24 -3.03
CA PHE A 67 -3.95 7.42 -3.65
C PHE A 67 -5.04 8.47 -3.92
N ASP A 68 -4.66 9.72 -3.87
CA ASP A 68 -5.53 10.87 -4.15
C ASP A 68 -5.52 11.28 -5.62
N GLN A 69 -4.62 10.71 -6.41
CA GLN A 69 -4.49 10.97 -7.83
C GLN A 69 -3.86 9.79 -8.58
N ASP A 70 -3.94 9.85 -9.90
CA ASP A 70 -3.25 8.91 -10.77
C ASP A 70 -1.78 9.31 -10.98
N TYR A 71 -0.94 8.32 -11.22
CA TYR A 71 0.48 8.49 -11.50
C TYR A 71 0.84 7.73 -12.78
N LEU A 72 1.48 8.43 -13.71
CA LEU A 72 2.17 7.79 -14.82
C LEU A 72 3.60 7.46 -14.38
N ILE A 73 3.96 6.19 -14.45
CA ILE A 73 5.32 5.72 -14.19
C ILE A 73 5.89 5.24 -15.53
N ASP A 74 6.92 5.95 -15.98
CA ASP A 74 7.56 5.68 -17.27
C ASP A 74 8.93 5.05 -17.02
N PRO A 75 9.10 3.73 -17.31
CA PRO A 75 10.36 3.04 -17.10
C PRO A 75 11.40 3.47 -18.13
N ALA A 76 12.64 3.62 -17.68
CA ALA A 76 13.82 3.81 -18.51
C ALA A 76 14.85 2.71 -18.19
N ASP A 77 15.97 2.65 -18.93
CA ASP A 77 16.92 1.52 -18.83
C ASP A 77 17.45 1.24 -17.41
N GLU A 78 17.79 2.28 -16.66
CA GLU A 78 18.34 2.14 -15.31
C GLU A 78 17.54 2.86 -14.22
N THR A 79 16.42 3.50 -14.59
CA THR A 79 15.58 4.28 -13.68
C THR A 79 14.15 4.34 -14.20
N PHE A 80 13.33 5.20 -13.63
CA PHE A 80 11.99 5.52 -14.11
C PHE A 80 11.62 6.95 -13.70
N THR A 81 10.63 7.51 -14.36
CA THR A 81 10.04 8.79 -13.98
C THR A 81 8.65 8.59 -13.40
N ILE A 82 8.30 9.39 -12.40
CA ILE A 82 6.97 9.42 -11.81
C ILE A 82 6.34 10.78 -12.14
N THR A 83 5.25 10.75 -12.87
CA THR A 83 4.50 11.97 -13.23
C THR A 83 3.12 11.91 -12.59
N PRO A 84 2.83 12.75 -11.58
CA PRO A 84 1.49 12.86 -11.01
C PRO A 84 0.53 13.54 -11.99
N ALA A 85 -0.76 13.17 -11.98
CA ALA A 85 -1.78 13.81 -12.79
C ALA A 85 -1.93 15.29 -12.43
N ASN A 86 -1.87 15.63 -11.17
CA ASN A 86 -1.76 17.02 -10.69
C ASN A 86 -0.29 17.35 -10.40
N ARG A 87 0.35 18.08 -11.29
CA ARG A 87 1.78 18.45 -11.22
C ARG A 87 2.11 19.48 -10.14
N GLU A 88 1.12 20.13 -9.55
CA GLU A 88 1.33 21.11 -8.47
C GLU A 88 1.58 20.44 -7.12
N GLN A 89 1.28 19.17 -6.99
CA GLN A 89 1.48 18.40 -5.76
C GLN A 89 2.73 17.53 -5.86
N GLN A 90 3.77 17.90 -5.13
CA GLN A 90 4.99 17.08 -4.96
C GLN A 90 4.76 16.02 -3.86
N ASP A 91 4.13 14.92 -4.23
CA ASP A 91 3.84 13.79 -3.35
C ASP A 91 4.61 12.51 -3.72
N THR A 92 5.63 12.67 -4.52
CA THR A 92 6.52 11.58 -4.94
C THR A 92 7.98 11.96 -4.78
N GLY A 93 8.84 10.96 -4.79
CA GLY A 93 10.28 11.15 -4.73
C GLY A 93 11.00 9.84 -5.06
N TYR A 94 12.31 9.84 -4.85
CA TYR A 94 13.16 8.68 -5.11
C TYR A 94 14.06 8.38 -3.93
N HIS A 95 14.45 7.12 -3.81
CA HIS A 95 15.60 6.69 -3.03
C HIS A 95 16.76 6.46 -3.98
N ASP A 96 17.91 7.04 -3.63
CA ASP A 96 19.15 6.82 -4.37
C ASP A 96 19.59 5.35 -4.26
N SER A 97 20.29 4.86 -5.27
CA SER A 97 20.84 3.50 -5.30
C SER A 97 21.69 3.17 -4.08
N VAL A 98 22.45 4.13 -3.54
CA VAL A 98 23.26 3.95 -2.33
C VAL A 98 22.43 3.66 -1.06
N GLN A 99 21.14 3.94 -1.10
CA GLN A 99 20.22 3.66 0.00
C GLN A 99 19.61 2.26 -0.07
N LEU A 100 19.85 1.54 -1.17
CA LEU A 100 19.29 0.21 -1.41
C LEU A 100 20.39 -0.85 -1.28
N PRO A 101 20.07 -2.05 -0.74
CA PRO A 101 20.98 -3.18 -0.78
C PRO A 101 21.38 -3.53 -2.23
N GLU A 102 22.63 -3.91 -2.48
CA GLU A 102 23.13 -4.26 -3.81
C GLU A 102 22.28 -5.36 -4.50
N SER A 103 21.76 -6.32 -3.72
CA SER A 103 20.89 -7.37 -4.23
C SER A 103 19.59 -6.85 -4.86
N TRP A 104 19.16 -5.64 -4.52
CA TRP A 104 17.96 -5.01 -5.05
C TRP A 104 18.20 -4.34 -6.40
N HIS A 105 19.41 -3.88 -6.67
CA HIS A 105 19.78 -3.25 -7.95
C HIS A 105 19.54 -4.17 -9.15
N LYS A 106 19.72 -5.49 -8.96
CA LYS A 106 19.44 -6.49 -10.00
C LYS A 106 17.95 -6.60 -10.33
N LYS A 107 17.08 -6.33 -9.36
CA LYS A 107 15.62 -6.45 -9.51
C LYS A 107 15.00 -5.18 -10.07
N THR A 108 15.48 -4.02 -9.66
CA THR A 108 14.77 -2.74 -9.82
C THR A 108 15.48 -1.74 -10.72
N GLY A 109 16.67 -2.08 -11.23
CA GLY A 109 17.58 -1.05 -11.70
C GLY A 109 18.15 -0.27 -10.51
N ASN A 110 18.58 0.98 -10.72
CA ASN A 110 19.31 1.73 -9.70
C ASN A 110 18.44 2.68 -8.87
N ALA A 111 17.10 2.54 -8.89
CA ALA A 111 16.24 3.45 -8.17
C ALA A 111 15.02 2.76 -7.56
N ALA A 112 14.58 3.25 -6.42
CA ALA A 112 13.24 3.01 -5.89
C ALA A 112 12.48 4.34 -5.85
N GLY A 113 11.24 4.32 -6.31
CA GLY A 113 10.32 5.43 -6.13
C GLY A 113 9.76 5.44 -4.72
N LYS A 114 9.18 6.55 -4.30
CA LYS A 114 8.40 6.64 -3.08
C LYS A 114 7.20 7.53 -3.25
N PHE A 115 6.09 7.11 -2.68
CA PHE A 115 4.92 7.96 -2.48
C PHE A 115 4.97 8.56 -1.08
N ILE A 116 4.62 9.84 -0.97
CA ILE A 116 4.53 10.55 0.30
C ILE A 116 3.08 10.45 0.76
N ASN A 117 2.86 9.75 1.86
CA ASN A 117 1.53 9.64 2.46
C ASN A 117 1.11 10.99 3.05
N LYS A 118 -0.12 11.40 2.77
CA LYS A 118 -0.70 12.67 3.26
C LYS A 118 -1.39 12.55 4.62
N TRP A 119 -1.47 11.34 5.16
CA TRP A 119 -2.07 11.05 6.44
C TRP A 119 -1.00 10.73 7.49
N LEU A 120 -0.97 11.50 8.57
CA LEU A 120 -0.28 11.12 9.78
C LEU A 120 -1.07 10.00 10.45
N ILE A 121 -0.36 8.97 10.90
CA ILE A 121 -0.99 7.82 11.55
C ILE A 121 -0.53 7.78 12.99
N LYS A 122 -1.49 7.77 13.91
CA LYS A 122 -1.21 7.67 15.34
C LYS A 122 -1.93 6.48 15.94
N THR A 123 -1.18 5.63 16.61
CA THR A 123 -1.68 4.48 17.37
C THR A 123 -1.62 4.74 18.86
N PRO A 124 -2.31 3.94 19.69
CA PRO A 124 -2.10 3.92 21.13
C PRO A 124 -0.65 3.56 21.49
N PRO A 125 -0.16 3.95 22.70
CA PRO A 125 1.17 3.60 23.16
C PRO A 125 1.44 2.08 23.10
N GLY A 126 2.62 1.70 22.61
CA GLY A 126 3.06 0.32 22.48
C GLY A 126 2.56 -0.40 21.20
N TYR A 127 1.95 0.32 20.26
CA TYR A 127 1.52 -0.24 18.98
C TYR A 127 2.29 0.38 17.83
N SER A 128 2.78 -0.49 16.93
CA SER A 128 3.41 -0.13 15.66
C SER A 128 2.50 -0.50 14.51
N CYS A 129 2.64 0.17 13.37
CA CYS A 129 1.98 -0.21 12.13
C CYS A 129 2.94 -0.94 11.20
N TYR A 130 2.47 -2.03 10.61
CA TYR A 130 3.15 -2.75 9.55
C TYR A 130 2.58 -2.32 8.20
N PHE A 131 3.43 -1.71 7.37
CA PHE A 131 3.09 -1.22 6.04
C PHE A 131 3.54 -2.23 5.00
N VAL A 132 2.60 -2.66 4.18
CA VAL A 132 2.82 -3.72 3.17
C VAL A 132 2.00 -3.46 1.93
N LYS A 133 2.36 -4.10 0.83
CA LYS A 133 1.47 -4.27 -0.32
C LYS A 133 0.18 -4.97 0.15
N PRO A 134 -1.00 -4.55 -0.33
CA PRO A 134 -2.24 -5.23 0.04
C PRO A 134 -2.17 -6.72 -0.25
N TRP A 135 -2.43 -7.54 0.78
CA TRP A 135 -2.30 -9.00 0.69
C TRP A 135 -3.29 -9.60 -0.30
N ASN A 136 -2.83 -10.66 -0.99
CA ASN A 136 -3.64 -11.46 -1.92
C ASN A 136 -4.34 -10.62 -3.01
N ARG A 137 -3.73 -9.50 -3.39
CA ARG A 137 -4.13 -8.71 -4.55
C ARG A 137 -3.05 -8.84 -5.62
N VAL A 138 -3.48 -9.24 -6.82
CA VAL A 138 -2.56 -9.40 -7.94
C VAL A 138 -2.12 -8.03 -8.43
N GLU A 139 -0.83 -7.76 -8.30
CA GLU A 139 -0.16 -6.60 -8.87
C GLU A 139 1.25 -7.02 -9.24
N ASP A 140 1.52 -7.06 -10.53
CA ASP A 140 2.77 -7.55 -11.11
C ASP A 140 3.70 -6.43 -11.62
N ARG A 141 3.21 -5.19 -11.68
CA ARG A 141 3.96 -4.04 -12.20
C ARG A 141 4.96 -3.49 -11.20
N PHE A 142 4.64 -3.54 -9.92
CA PHE A 142 5.49 -2.99 -8.86
C PHE A 142 5.32 -3.73 -7.53
N ASP A 143 6.29 -3.57 -6.65
CA ASP A 143 6.22 -4.03 -5.27
C ASP A 143 6.47 -2.90 -4.29
N ILE A 144 5.71 -2.86 -3.20
CA ILE A 144 5.94 -1.95 -2.08
C ILE A 144 7.03 -2.53 -1.18
N ILE A 145 8.00 -1.71 -0.82
CA ILE A 145 8.99 -2.06 0.19
C ILE A 145 8.33 -1.98 1.56
N SER A 146 8.17 -3.13 2.19
CA SER A 146 7.50 -3.23 3.48
C SER A 146 8.31 -2.59 4.60
N GLY A 147 7.61 -2.01 5.60
CA GLY A 147 8.24 -1.42 6.77
C GLY A 147 7.37 -1.52 8.01
N VAL A 148 8.01 -1.47 9.17
CA VAL A 148 7.35 -1.33 10.48
C VAL A 148 7.68 0.06 11.02
N VAL A 149 6.67 0.78 11.47
CA VAL A 149 6.82 2.13 12.03
C VAL A 149 6.14 2.19 13.39
N ASP A 150 6.84 2.69 14.38
CA ASP A 150 6.33 2.93 15.73
C ASP A 150 5.42 4.16 15.74
N THR A 151 4.22 3.97 15.27
CA THR A 151 3.23 5.04 15.01
C THR A 151 2.65 5.65 16.29
N ASP A 152 2.97 5.11 17.44
CA ASP A 152 2.69 5.70 18.74
C ASP A 152 3.62 6.88 19.06
N THR A 153 4.85 6.85 18.54
CA THR A 153 5.89 7.88 18.80
C THR A 153 6.34 8.64 17.56
N TYR A 154 6.29 8.01 16.38
CA TYR A 154 6.70 8.61 15.11
C TYR A 154 5.58 9.50 14.54
N ILE A 155 5.74 10.82 14.68
CA ILE A 155 4.75 11.82 14.25
C ILE A 155 5.28 12.55 13.01
N ASN A 156 5.42 11.81 11.90
CA ASN A 156 5.79 12.35 10.59
C ASN A 156 5.02 11.65 9.48
N LEU A 157 5.07 12.21 8.28
CA LEU A 157 4.54 11.55 7.09
C LEU A 157 5.35 10.27 6.80
N ILE A 158 4.64 9.17 6.60
CA ILE A 158 5.25 7.89 6.28
C ILE A 158 5.33 7.78 4.76
N HIS A 159 6.53 7.52 4.26
CA HIS A 159 6.75 7.32 2.84
C HIS A 159 6.59 5.85 2.49
N PHE A 160 5.98 5.57 1.34
CA PHE A 160 5.82 4.23 0.78
C PHE A 160 6.80 4.03 -0.37
N PRO A 161 7.99 3.48 -0.11
CA PRO A 161 8.94 3.19 -1.17
C PRO A 161 8.46 1.97 -1.97
N PHE A 162 8.72 2.01 -3.28
CA PHE A 162 8.36 0.94 -4.19
C PHE A 162 9.42 0.71 -5.26
N THR A 163 9.38 -0.47 -5.85
CA THR A 163 10.25 -0.89 -6.96
C THR A 163 9.39 -1.33 -8.12
N LEU A 164 9.85 -1.07 -9.34
CA LEU A 164 9.22 -1.63 -10.53
C LEU A 164 9.68 -3.06 -10.77
N ASN A 165 8.75 -3.93 -11.13
CA ASN A 165 9.09 -5.25 -11.61
C ASN A 165 9.43 -5.17 -13.10
N LYS A 166 10.67 -5.58 -13.48
CA LYS A 166 11.02 -5.69 -14.89
C LYS A 166 10.13 -6.75 -15.52
N LYS A 167 9.49 -6.41 -16.63
CA LYS A 167 8.92 -7.41 -17.55
C LYS A 167 10.06 -7.88 -18.45
N ASP A 168 10.30 -9.18 -18.43
CA ASP A 168 11.17 -9.84 -19.42
C ASP A 168 10.62 -9.67 -20.83
#